data_d68568a2a182cff4ea35f37eeb65eb1a
#
_entry.id   d68568a2a182cff4ea35f37eeb65eb1a
#
_cell.length_a   1.000
_cell.length_b   1.000
_cell.length_c   1.000
_cell.angle_alpha   90.00
_cell.angle_beta   90.00
_cell.angle_gamma   90.00
#
_symmetry.space_group_name_H-M   'P 1'
#
loop_
_entity.id
_entity.type
_entity.pdbx_description
1 polymer ?
#
loop_
_entity_poly.entity_id
_entity_poly.type
_entity_poly.pdbx_seq_one_letter_code
_entity_poly.pdbx_strand_id
1 'polypeptide(L)'
;SVTKQRYIAEFTQLRRVDPPYTNWLLFSATVEAFLRKAGAPSDTYRIVSALRKVEEWYVGDGWYSDGPGFAFDYYNSFVLHPMYIEPLEIMTNAGKSKIWNAPDCDYNRAKKRMQRFGMILERFISPEGALPVFGRSITYRTGTLQPLALLAWRGWLPKELPDGQVRAAMTAVIKRMFGDDRNFNEKGFLTLGFNGKQPNISDWYTNNGSLYMASLAFLRSEERRV
;
A
#
# COMPACT_ATOMS: atom_id res chain seq x y z
N SER A 1 -15.74 17.91 12.87
CA SER A 1 -16.33 18.51 11.67
C SER A 1 -17.39 17.60 11.08
N VAL A 2 -18.34 18.14 10.31
CA VAL A 2 -19.39 17.36 9.61
C VAL A 2 -18.77 16.27 8.73
N THR A 3 -17.70 16.57 8.01
CA THR A 3 -16.97 15.61 7.17
C THR A 3 -16.43 14.42 7.96
N LYS A 4 -15.83 14.67 9.15
CA LYS A 4 -15.35 13.60 10.03
C LYS A 4 -16.48 12.65 10.46
N GLN A 5 -17.64 13.20 10.82
CA GLN A 5 -18.81 12.40 11.24
C GLN A 5 -19.36 11.55 10.08
N ARG A 6 -19.38 12.08 8.87
CA ARG A 6 -19.77 11.31 7.68
C ARG A 6 -18.83 10.13 7.45
N TYR A 7 -17.51 10.33 7.48
CA TYR A 7 -16.55 9.22 7.34
C TYR A 7 -16.72 8.17 8.45
N ILE A 8 -16.93 8.60 9.72
CA ILE A 8 -17.17 7.66 10.82
C ILE A 8 -18.43 6.82 10.55
N ALA A 9 -19.52 7.46 10.12
CA ALA A 9 -20.76 6.76 9.81
C ALA A 9 -20.60 5.74 8.68
N GLU A 10 -20.00 6.16 7.56
CA GLU A 10 -19.77 5.29 6.39
C GLU A 10 -18.84 4.11 6.73
N PHE A 11 -17.72 4.37 7.39
CA PHE A 11 -16.77 3.32 7.72
C PHE A 11 -17.30 2.35 8.76
N THR A 12 -18.13 2.80 9.70
CA THR A 12 -18.80 1.90 10.65
C THR A 12 -19.69 0.89 9.93
N GLN A 13 -20.33 1.27 8.84
CA GLN A 13 -21.15 0.36 8.04
C GLN A 13 -20.36 -0.74 7.34
N LEU A 14 -19.05 -0.54 7.09
CA LEU A 14 -18.21 -1.55 6.44
C LEU A 14 -17.97 -2.79 7.31
N ARG A 15 -18.33 -2.76 8.59
CA ARG A 15 -18.31 -3.94 9.49
C ARG A 15 -19.18 -5.10 9.03
N ARG A 16 -20.19 -4.83 8.20
CA ARG A 16 -21.06 -5.85 7.60
C ARG A 16 -20.40 -6.62 6.45
N VAL A 17 -19.23 -6.15 5.98
CA VAL A 17 -18.47 -6.82 4.94
C VAL A 17 -17.53 -7.81 5.60
N ASP A 18 -17.65 -9.09 5.22
CA ASP A 18 -16.72 -10.13 5.62
C ASP A 18 -15.54 -10.15 4.65
N PRO A 19 -14.34 -9.78 5.10
CA PRO A 19 -13.19 -9.75 4.20
C PRO A 19 -12.74 -11.17 3.85
N PRO A 20 -12.44 -11.47 2.58
CA PRO A 20 -11.75 -12.69 2.21
C PRO A 20 -10.45 -12.87 3.00
N TYR A 21 -10.07 -14.13 3.23
CA TYR A 21 -8.91 -14.51 4.05
C TYR A 21 -7.58 -14.33 3.28
N THR A 22 -7.31 -13.08 2.90
CA THR A 22 -6.18 -12.60 2.10
C THR A 22 -5.76 -11.21 2.58
N ASN A 23 -5.07 -10.43 1.75
CA ASN A 23 -4.78 -9.01 2.00
C ASN A 23 -6.02 -8.19 2.43
N TRP A 24 -7.23 -8.64 2.09
CA TRP A 24 -8.49 -7.98 2.45
C TRP A 24 -8.70 -7.83 3.96
N LEU A 25 -8.09 -8.68 4.77
CA LEU A 25 -8.10 -8.51 6.23
C LEU A 25 -7.55 -7.15 6.66
N LEU A 26 -6.57 -6.62 5.91
CA LEU A 26 -5.96 -5.33 6.21
C LEU A 26 -6.87 -4.15 5.88
N PHE A 27 -7.80 -4.27 4.94
CA PHE A 27 -8.82 -3.24 4.74
C PHE A 27 -9.72 -3.11 5.97
N SER A 28 -10.17 -4.24 6.52
CA SER A 28 -10.93 -4.27 7.78
C SER A 28 -10.13 -3.65 8.93
N ALA A 29 -8.86 -4.04 9.09
CA ALA A 29 -7.99 -3.49 10.13
C ALA A 29 -7.76 -1.97 9.97
N THR A 30 -7.56 -1.50 8.75
CA THR A 30 -7.32 -0.07 8.47
C THR A 30 -8.56 0.77 8.77
N VAL A 31 -9.75 0.29 8.42
CA VAL A 31 -11.02 0.94 8.75
C VAL A 31 -11.19 1.08 10.27
N GLU A 32 -10.99 0.00 11.01
CA GLU A 32 -11.12 0.01 12.46
C GLU A 32 -10.03 0.85 13.14
N ALA A 33 -8.81 0.84 12.62
CA ALA A 33 -7.73 1.69 13.10
C ALA A 33 -8.03 3.18 12.87
N PHE A 34 -8.61 3.52 11.71
CA PHE A 34 -9.11 4.87 11.46
C PHE A 34 -10.18 5.28 12.46
N LEU A 35 -11.19 4.44 12.69
CA LEU A 35 -12.26 4.71 13.68
C LEU A 35 -11.68 4.96 15.06
N ARG A 36 -10.72 4.13 15.49
CA ARG A 36 -10.00 4.29 16.76
C ARG A 36 -9.26 5.64 16.81
N LYS A 37 -8.49 5.99 15.79
CA LYS A 37 -7.77 7.26 15.70
C LYS A 37 -8.71 8.46 15.67
N ALA A 38 -9.88 8.30 15.09
CA ALA A 38 -10.93 9.32 15.07
C ALA A 38 -11.66 9.50 16.41
N GLY A 39 -11.40 8.63 17.42
CA GLY A 39 -12.10 8.63 18.71
C GLY A 39 -13.51 8.05 18.64
N ALA A 40 -13.81 7.26 17.61
CA ALA A 40 -15.06 6.51 17.47
C ALA A 40 -14.92 5.09 18.03
N PRO A 41 -16.04 4.40 18.35
CA PRO A 41 -16.01 2.99 18.70
C PRO A 41 -15.34 2.15 17.60
N SER A 42 -14.35 1.36 17.98
CA SER A 42 -13.57 0.53 17.06
C SER A 42 -13.51 -0.92 17.53
N ASP A 43 -13.45 -1.85 16.58
CA ASP A 43 -13.31 -3.28 16.87
C ASP A 43 -11.82 -3.67 16.90
N THR A 44 -11.29 -3.72 18.11
CA THR A 44 -9.88 -4.10 18.36
C THR A 44 -9.60 -5.54 17.91
N TYR A 45 -10.58 -6.44 17.99
CA TYR A 45 -10.40 -7.83 17.57
C TYR A 45 -10.15 -7.93 16.06
N ARG A 46 -10.89 -7.19 15.24
CA ARG A 46 -10.68 -7.13 13.78
C ARG A 46 -9.28 -6.63 13.44
N ILE A 47 -8.80 -5.60 14.14
CA ILE A 47 -7.43 -5.10 13.93
C ILE A 47 -6.41 -6.19 14.27
N VAL A 48 -6.48 -6.71 15.48
CA VAL A 48 -5.48 -7.65 16.00
C VAL A 48 -5.46 -8.96 15.24
N SER A 49 -6.63 -9.50 14.89
CA SER A 49 -6.75 -10.74 14.11
C SER A 49 -6.11 -10.60 12.72
N ALA A 50 -6.35 -9.48 12.04
CA ALA A 50 -5.75 -9.20 10.75
C ALA A 50 -4.22 -9.07 10.86
N LEU A 51 -3.73 -8.30 11.83
CA LEU A 51 -2.29 -8.12 12.04
C LEU A 51 -1.56 -9.44 12.33
N ARG A 52 -2.11 -10.26 13.23
CA ARG A 52 -1.55 -11.59 13.53
C ARG A 52 -1.48 -12.47 12.30
N LYS A 53 -2.54 -12.45 11.50
CA LYS A 53 -2.60 -13.29 10.30
C LYS A 53 -1.60 -12.85 9.24
N VAL A 54 -1.43 -11.57 9.02
CA VAL A 54 -0.41 -11.05 8.09
C VAL A 54 1.00 -11.34 8.60
N GLU A 55 1.22 -11.31 9.91
CA GLU A 55 2.50 -11.70 10.51
C GLU A 55 2.86 -13.16 10.19
N GLU A 56 1.89 -14.08 10.22
CA GLU A 56 2.06 -15.49 9.86
C GLU A 56 2.41 -15.67 8.36
N TRP A 57 2.01 -14.74 7.50
CA TRP A 57 2.27 -14.79 6.05
C TRP A 57 3.61 -14.19 5.63
N TYR A 58 4.43 -13.75 6.57
CA TYR A 58 5.75 -13.26 6.24
C TYR A 58 6.67 -14.39 5.77
N VAL A 59 7.20 -14.28 4.56
CA VAL A 59 8.01 -15.32 3.91
C VAL A 59 9.51 -15.02 3.89
N GLY A 60 9.90 -13.87 4.44
CA GLY A 60 11.31 -13.45 4.49
C GLY A 60 11.64 -12.35 3.48
N ASP A 61 12.82 -11.78 3.64
CA ASP A 61 13.42 -10.79 2.75
C ASP A 61 12.52 -9.59 2.36
N GLY A 62 11.66 -9.18 3.29
CA GLY A 62 10.72 -8.08 3.09
C GLY A 62 9.41 -8.46 2.39
N TRP A 63 9.18 -9.72 2.09
CA TRP A 63 7.98 -10.17 1.39
C TRP A 63 6.96 -10.86 2.28
N TYR A 64 5.70 -10.65 1.96
CA TYR A 64 4.56 -11.37 2.52
C TYR A 64 3.87 -12.17 1.42
N SER A 65 3.45 -13.40 1.74
CA SER A 65 2.46 -14.12 0.94
C SER A 65 1.09 -13.46 1.10
N ASP A 66 0.29 -13.45 0.06
CA ASP A 66 -1.08 -12.93 0.12
C ASP A 66 -2.06 -14.06 0.44
N GLY A 67 -2.23 -14.30 1.72
CA GLY A 67 -3.07 -15.36 2.24
C GLY A 67 -2.33 -16.69 2.46
N PRO A 68 -3.07 -17.75 2.83
CA PRO A 68 -2.50 -19.05 3.18
C PRO A 68 -1.97 -19.83 1.96
N GLY A 69 -2.49 -19.56 0.77
CA GLY A 69 -1.93 -20.04 -0.49
C GLY A 69 -0.77 -19.13 -0.91
N PHE A 70 0.31 -19.71 -1.44
CA PHE A 70 1.45 -18.90 -1.87
C PHE A 70 1.04 -18.00 -3.03
N ALA A 71 0.91 -16.69 -2.77
CA ALA A 71 0.68 -15.66 -3.76
C ALA A 71 1.69 -14.53 -3.55
N PHE A 72 2.47 -14.22 -4.56
CA PHE A 72 3.64 -13.37 -4.49
C PHE A 72 3.62 -12.35 -5.63
N ASP A 73 3.20 -11.14 -5.32
CA ASP A 73 2.97 -10.10 -6.32
C ASP A 73 3.03 -8.69 -5.72
N TYR A 74 2.64 -7.70 -6.51
CA TYR A 74 2.59 -6.29 -6.12
C TYR A 74 1.54 -5.95 -5.05
N TYR A 75 0.75 -6.90 -4.55
CA TYR A 75 -0.04 -6.65 -3.35
C TYR A 75 0.82 -6.37 -2.12
N ASN A 76 2.09 -6.76 -2.14
CA ASN A 76 3.07 -6.26 -1.17
C ASN A 76 3.20 -4.73 -1.21
N SER A 77 3.11 -4.13 -2.40
CA SER A 77 3.12 -2.68 -2.58
C SER A 77 1.78 -2.02 -2.30
N PHE A 78 0.70 -2.60 -2.82
CA PHE A 78 -0.62 -1.95 -2.77
C PHE A 78 -1.25 -1.99 -1.39
N VAL A 79 -1.06 -3.09 -0.65
CA VAL A 79 -1.80 -3.39 0.58
C VAL A 79 -0.91 -3.88 1.71
N LEU A 80 -0.14 -4.97 1.50
CA LEU A 80 0.47 -5.72 2.60
C LEU A 80 1.42 -4.87 3.44
N HIS A 81 2.33 -4.11 2.86
CA HIS A 81 3.18 -3.21 3.64
C HIS A 81 2.46 -1.97 4.17
N PRO A 82 1.79 -1.15 3.32
CA PRO A 82 1.24 0.11 3.81
C PRO A 82 0.09 -0.09 4.80
N MET A 83 -0.84 -1.01 4.52
CA MET A 83 -1.97 -1.25 5.41
C MET A 83 -1.66 -2.17 6.59
N TYR A 84 -0.47 -2.79 6.65
CA TYR A 84 0.01 -3.47 7.84
C TYR A 84 0.64 -2.50 8.84
N ILE A 85 1.46 -1.57 8.35
CA ILE A 85 2.19 -0.67 9.24
C ILE A 85 1.32 0.42 9.87
N GLU A 86 0.30 0.91 9.17
CA GLU A 86 -0.58 1.98 9.70
C GLU A 86 -1.41 1.56 10.92
N PRO A 87 -2.12 0.41 10.91
CA PRO A 87 -2.79 -0.08 12.11
C PRO A 87 -1.80 -0.42 13.23
N LEU A 88 -0.61 -0.95 12.92
CA LEU A 88 0.43 -1.17 13.93
C LEU A 88 0.88 0.13 14.59
N GLU A 89 1.07 1.19 13.83
CA GLU A 89 1.44 2.51 14.34
C GLU A 89 0.43 3.00 15.37
N ILE A 90 -0.86 2.86 15.07
CA ILE A 90 -1.95 3.28 15.95
C ILE A 90 -2.01 2.39 17.20
N MET A 91 -1.94 1.07 17.02
CA MET A 91 -2.11 0.10 18.12
C MET A 91 -0.92 0.07 19.07
N THR A 92 0.27 0.39 18.58
CA THR A 92 1.52 0.37 19.37
C THR A 92 1.99 1.77 19.78
N ASN A 93 1.22 2.83 19.52
CA ASN A 93 1.66 4.21 19.69
C ASN A 93 3.04 4.45 19.04
N ALA A 94 3.14 4.18 17.75
CA ALA A 94 4.37 4.29 16.96
C ALA A 94 5.56 3.48 17.54
N GLY A 95 5.28 2.27 18.03
CA GLY A 95 6.28 1.35 18.56
C GLY A 95 6.68 1.59 20.02
N LYS A 96 6.02 2.51 20.73
CA LYS A 96 6.27 2.78 22.16
C LYS A 96 5.63 1.74 23.09
N SER A 97 4.67 0.99 22.61
CA SER A 97 3.99 -0.06 23.36
C SER A 97 3.84 -1.33 22.51
N LYS A 98 3.54 -2.44 23.18
CA LYS A 98 3.21 -3.72 22.52
C LYS A 98 1.71 -3.94 22.53
N ILE A 99 1.22 -4.72 21.56
CA ILE A 99 -0.16 -5.20 21.58
C ILE A 99 -0.20 -6.41 22.51
N TRP A 100 -1.01 -6.34 23.56
CA TRP A 100 -1.10 -7.34 24.63
C TRP A 100 -1.26 -8.79 24.10
N ASN A 101 -2.22 -9.00 23.21
CA ASN A 101 -2.56 -10.31 22.66
C ASN A 101 -1.95 -10.60 21.28
N ALA A 102 -0.98 -9.80 20.86
CA ALA A 102 -0.25 -9.95 19.61
C ALA A 102 1.20 -9.43 19.76
N PRO A 103 2.00 -10.03 20.67
CA PRO A 103 3.35 -9.54 20.96
C PRO A 103 4.30 -9.64 19.76
N ASP A 104 3.97 -10.53 18.81
CA ASP A 104 4.74 -10.71 17.58
C ASP A 104 4.42 -9.65 16.50
N CYS A 105 3.36 -8.88 16.66
CA CYS A 105 3.05 -7.76 15.77
C CYS A 105 3.85 -6.53 16.21
N ASP A 106 5.04 -6.36 15.64
CA ASP A 106 6.00 -5.33 16.02
C ASP A 106 6.16 -4.25 14.95
N TYR A 107 5.91 -3.00 15.32
CA TYR A 107 5.97 -1.84 14.43
C TYR A 107 7.37 -1.62 13.82
N ASN A 108 8.42 -1.73 14.65
CA ASN A 108 9.78 -1.48 14.18
C ASN A 108 10.24 -2.59 13.24
N ARG A 109 9.83 -3.83 13.50
CA ARG A 109 10.09 -4.95 12.60
C ARG A 109 9.35 -4.80 11.27
N ALA A 110 8.07 -4.41 11.30
CA ALA A 110 7.30 -4.13 10.09
C ALA A 110 7.95 -3.00 9.25
N LYS A 111 8.42 -1.94 9.90
CA LYS A 111 9.17 -0.87 9.25
C LYS A 111 10.45 -1.39 8.57
N LYS A 112 11.25 -2.21 9.25
CA LYS A 112 12.46 -2.81 8.68
C LYS A 112 12.16 -3.71 7.49
N ARG A 113 11.07 -4.50 7.56
CA ARG A 113 10.62 -5.34 6.44
C ARG A 113 10.22 -4.49 5.23
N MET A 114 9.49 -3.39 5.46
CA MET A 114 9.13 -2.46 4.38
C MET A 114 10.37 -1.77 3.79
N GLN A 115 11.36 -1.40 4.60
CA GLN A 115 12.65 -0.88 4.13
C GLN A 115 13.35 -1.90 3.21
N ARG A 116 13.41 -3.16 3.64
CA ARG A 116 14.01 -4.23 2.84
C ARG A 116 13.27 -4.45 1.53
N PHE A 117 11.94 -4.49 1.57
CA PHE A 117 11.11 -4.57 0.38
C PHE A 117 11.33 -3.38 -0.56
N GLY A 118 11.42 -2.16 -0.03
CA GLY A 118 11.71 -0.95 -0.80
C GLY A 118 13.04 -1.02 -1.55
N MET A 119 14.07 -1.59 -0.94
CA MET A 119 15.37 -1.80 -1.60
C MET A 119 15.27 -2.78 -2.79
N ILE A 120 14.43 -3.80 -2.69
CA ILE A 120 14.18 -4.76 -3.78
C ILE A 120 13.34 -4.10 -4.86
N LEU A 121 12.28 -3.40 -4.47
CA LEU A 121 11.38 -2.73 -5.39
C LEU A 121 12.10 -1.66 -6.24
N GLU A 122 13.02 -0.92 -5.64
CA GLU A 122 13.83 0.06 -6.38
C GLU A 122 14.68 -0.63 -7.45
N ARG A 123 15.28 -1.79 -7.15
CA ARG A 123 16.08 -2.57 -8.11
C ARG A 123 15.26 -3.22 -9.22
N PHE A 124 13.95 -3.30 -9.07
CA PHE A 124 13.06 -3.73 -10.16
C PHE A 124 12.87 -2.63 -11.22
N ILE A 125 13.20 -1.39 -10.90
CA ILE A 125 13.06 -0.27 -11.82
C ILE A 125 14.28 -0.24 -12.74
N SER A 126 14.05 -0.38 -14.04
CA SER A 126 15.12 -0.23 -15.02
C SER A 126 15.57 1.23 -15.14
N PRO A 127 16.77 1.51 -15.69
CA PRO A 127 17.20 2.88 -15.93
C PRO A 127 16.24 3.71 -16.78
N GLU A 128 15.45 3.06 -17.65
CA GLU A 128 14.44 3.68 -18.52
C GLU A 128 13.08 3.84 -17.81
N GLY A 129 12.98 3.50 -16.52
CA GLY A 129 11.75 3.58 -15.76
C GLY A 129 10.74 2.47 -16.04
N ALA A 130 11.17 1.32 -16.55
CA ALA A 130 10.30 0.17 -16.68
C ALA A 130 10.24 -0.64 -15.38
N LEU A 131 9.07 -1.24 -15.12
CA LEU A 131 8.83 -2.19 -14.03
C LEU A 131 8.50 -3.56 -14.62
N PRO A 132 8.93 -4.67 -14.00
CA PRO A 132 8.48 -6.01 -14.39
C PRO A 132 6.96 -6.10 -14.28
N VAL A 133 6.34 -6.77 -15.23
CA VAL A 133 4.92 -7.09 -15.21
C VAL A 133 4.77 -8.51 -14.69
N PHE A 134 4.34 -8.65 -13.44
CA PHE A 134 4.08 -9.96 -12.83
C PHE A 134 2.96 -9.91 -11.80
N GLY A 135 2.32 -11.04 -11.58
CA GLY A 135 1.19 -11.16 -10.68
C GLY A 135 -0.10 -10.57 -11.26
N ARG A 136 -0.95 -10.06 -10.40
CA ARG A 136 -2.28 -9.53 -10.71
C ARG A 136 -2.34 -8.02 -10.42
N SER A 137 -3.44 -7.39 -10.81
CA SER A 137 -3.72 -5.95 -10.59
C SER A 137 -2.64 -5.02 -11.14
N ILE A 138 -1.95 -5.44 -12.18
CA ILE A 138 -0.89 -4.66 -12.82
C ILE A 138 -1.39 -3.32 -13.38
N THR A 139 -2.70 -3.24 -13.65
CA THR A 139 -3.39 -2.01 -14.08
C THR A 139 -3.41 -0.90 -13.03
N TYR A 140 -2.99 -1.18 -11.80
CA TYR A 140 -2.78 -0.16 -10.77
C TYR A 140 -1.50 0.66 -10.99
N ARG A 141 -0.74 0.33 -12.02
CA ARG A 141 0.40 1.11 -12.53
C ARG A 141 1.36 1.57 -11.43
N THR A 142 1.52 2.88 -11.31
CA THR A 142 2.40 3.51 -10.32
C THR A 142 2.04 3.23 -8.86
N GLY A 143 0.86 2.66 -8.57
CA GLY A 143 0.54 2.16 -7.24
C GLY A 143 1.58 1.19 -6.69
N THR A 144 2.29 0.47 -7.56
CA THR A 144 3.43 -0.38 -7.21
C THR A 144 4.52 0.38 -6.43
N LEU A 145 4.66 1.67 -6.63
CA LEU A 145 5.68 2.51 -5.98
C LEU A 145 5.29 2.99 -4.58
N GLN A 146 4.09 2.67 -4.10
CA GLN A 146 3.59 3.17 -2.81
C GLN A 146 4.56 2.96 -1.64
N PRO A 147 5.23 1.81 -1.45
CA PRO A 147 6.19 1.64 -0.35
C PRO A 147 7.38 2.59 -0.44
N LEU A 148 7.91 2.84 -1.63
CA LEU A 148 8.99 3.80 -1.83
C LEU A 148 8.53 5.22 -1.51
N ALA A 149 7.34 5.61 -1.96
CA ALA A 149 6.74 6.89 -1.66
C ALA A 149 6.53 7.07 -0.15
N LEU A 150 6.02 6.03 0.53
CA LEU A 150 5.77 6.05 1.97
C LEU A 150 7.07 6.13 2.77
N LEU A 151 8.09 5.34 2.40
CA LEU A 151 9.41 5.38 3.04
C LEU A 151 10.06 6.76 2.91
N ALA A 152 10.01 7.35 1.70
CA ALA A 152 10.57 8.69 1.45
C ALA A 152 9.80 9.77 2.22
N TRP A 153 8.47 9.75 2.16
CA TRP A 153 7.61 10.72 2.85
C TRP A 153 7.81 10.72 4.37
N ARG A 154 7.97 9.51 4.95
CA ARG A 154 8.17 9.33 6.39
C ARG A 154 9.63 9.54 6.84
N GLY A 155 10.58 9.76 5.93
CA GLY A 155 12.01 9.81 6.25
C GLY A 155 12.53 8.47 6.78
N TRP A 156 12.06 7.36 6.23
CA TRP A 156 12.39 6.00 6.65
C TRP A 156 13.27 5.25 5.65
N LEU A 157 13.74 5.91 4.62
CA LEU A 157 14.65 5.25 3.67
C LEU A 157 15.92 4.77 4.39
N PRO A 158 16.37 3.53 4.13
CA PRO A 158 17.63 3.05 4.69
C PRO A 158 18.82 3.78 4.03
N LYS A 159 19.96 3.76 4.70
CA LYS A 159 21.18 4.45 4.19
C LYS A 159 21.63 3.96 2.82
N GLU A 160 21.38 2.68 2.54
CA GLU A 160 21.69 2.00 1.28
C GLU A 160 20.79 2.45 0.12
N LEU A 161 19.75 3.22 0.41
CA LEU A 161 18.77 3.70 -0.57
C LEU A 161 18.59 5.22 -0.40
N PRO A 162 19.48 6.06 -0.95
CA PRO A 162 19.43 7.51 -0.81
C PRO A 162 18.15 8.13 -1.42
N ASP A 163 17.65 9.20 -0.81
CA ASP A 163 16.46 9.94 -1.26
C ASP A 163 16.53 10.34 -2.74
N GLY A 164 17.69 10.79 -3.19
CA GLY A 164 17.90 11.20 -4.58
C GLY A 164 17.74 10.04 -5.58
N GLN A 165 18.21 8.85 -5.20
CA GLN A 165 18.08 7.64 -6.01
C GLN A 165 16.60 7.22 -6.12
N VAL A 166 15.88 7.18 -5.00
CA VAL A 166 14.45 6.84 -4.98
C VAL A 166 13.65 7.83 -5.81
N ARG A 167 13.92 9.13 -5.65
CA ARG A 167 13.27 10.18 -6.44
C ARG A 167 13.52 10.02 -7.93
N ALA A 168 14.75 9.76 -8.33
CA ALA A 168 15.12 9.55 -9.73
C ALA A 168 14.40 8.32 -10.30
N ALA A 169 14.44 7.19 -9.61
CA ALA A 169 13.79 5.95 -10.00
C ALA A 169 12.27 6.12 -10.15
N MET A 170 11.60 6.66 -9.13
CA MET A 170 10.15 6.90 -9.18
C MET A 170 9.78 7.89 -10.29
N THR A 171 10.57 8.96 -10.48
CA THR A 171 10.33 9.93 -11.55
C THR A 171 10.45 9.29 -12.92
N ALA A 172 11.41 8.39 -13.12
CA ALA A 172 11.57 7.67 -14.39
C ALA A 172 10.32 6.84 -14.71
N VAL A 173 9.80 6.08 -13.72
CA VAL A 173 8.56 5.29 -13.88
C VAL A 173 7.36 6.19 -14.18
N ILE A 174 7.18 7.27 -13.41
CA ILE A 174 6.06 8.19 -13.57
C ILE A 174 6.10 8.85 -14.96
N LYS A 175 7.26 9.35 -15.39
CA LYS A 175 7.42 9.94 -16.73
C LYS A 175 7.13 8.94 -17.83
N ARG A 176 7.60 7.70 -17.70
CA ARG A 176 7.35 6.64 -18.67
C ARG A 176 5.86 6.31 -18.78
N MET A 177 5.16 6.18 -17.65
CA MET A 177 3.75 5.80 -17.64
C MET A 177 2.83 6.95 -18.03
N PHE A 178 3.06 8.15 -17.51
CA PHE A 178 2.12 9.26 -17.72
C PHE A 178 2.55 10.24 -18.82
N GLY A 179 3.77 10.10 -19.34
CA GLY A 179 4.21 10.83 -20.53
C GLY A 179 3.75 10.20 -21.84
N ASP A 180 3.07 9.07 -21.82
CA ASP A 180 2.53 8.39 -23.00
C ASP A 180 1.02 8.63 -23.07
N ASP A 181 0.58 9.37 -24.08
CA ASP A 181 -0.84 9.74 -24.28
C ASP A 181 -1.76 8.54 -24.42
N ARG A 182 -1.24 7.36 -24.80
CA ARG A 182 -2.02 6.11 -24.89
C ARG A 182 -2.56 5.64 -23.53
N ASN A 183 -2.02 6.15 -22.44
CA ASN A 183 -2.52 5.88 -21.09
C ASN A 183 -3.79 6.65 -20.75
N PHE A 184 -4.17 7.63 -21.57
CA PHE A 184 -5.34 8.46 -21.34
C PHE A 184 -6.36 8.31 -22.47
N ASN A 185 -7.63 8.47 -22.14
CA ASN A 185 -8.68 8.56 -23.14
C ASN A 185 -8.85 10.04 -23.61
N GLU A 186 -9.71 10.25 -24.59
CA GLU A 186 -10.00 11.58 -25.17
C GLU A 186 -10.46 12.62 -24.13
N LYS A 187 -10.97 12.18 -22.97
CA LYS A 187 -11.42 13.04 -21.87
C LYS A 187 -10.34 13.22 -20.78
N GLY A 188 -9.12 12.73 -21.00
CA GLY A 188 -8.02 12.83 -20.04
C GLY A 188 -8.08 11.86 -18.86
N PHE A 189 -8.97 10.86 -18.89
CA PHE A 189 -8.99 9.81 -17.85
C PHE A 189 -8.06 8.66 -18.20
N LEU A 190 -7.43 8.08 -17.18
CA LEU A 190 -6.63 6.87 -17.34
C LEU A 190 -7.45 5.75 -17.99
N THR A 191 -6.85 5.06 -18.94
CA THR A 191 -7.41 3.85 -19.56
C THR A 191 -7.09 2.62 -18.72
N LEU A 192 -7.89 1.55 -18.83
CA LEU A 192 -7.53 0.24 -18.29
C LEU A 192 -6.31 -0.31 -19.03
N GLY A 193 -5.27 -0.65 -18.29
CA GLY A 193 -4.02 -1.19 -18.83
C GLY A 193 -2.83 -0.87 -17.96
N PHE A 194 -1.67 -1.38 -18.32
CA PHE A 194 -0.39 -1.10 -17.68
C PHE A 194 0.34 0.04 -18.39
N ASN A 195 0.52 -0.07 -19.69
CA ASN A 195 1.10 0.98 -20.52
C ASN A 195 0.30 1.10 -21.83
N GLY A 196 -0.67 2.02 -21.84
CA GLY A 196 -1.67 2.16 -22.87
C GLY A 196 -3.02 1.51 -22.48
N LYS A 197 -3.95 1.49 -23.43
CA LYS A 197 -5.25 0.83 -23.28
C LYS A 197 -5.11 -0.68 -23.53
N GLN A 198 -5.12 -1.46 -22.48
CA GLN A 198 -4.88 -2.91 -22.50
C GLN A 198 -5.93 -3.64 -21.62
N PRO A 199 -7.22 -3.62 -21.98
CA PRO A 199 -8.28 -4.21 -21.15
C PRO A 199 -8.10 -5.72 -20.93
N ASN A 200 -7.46 -6.42 -21.85
CA ASN A 200 -7.26 -7.88 -21.78
C ASN A 200 -6.28 -8.32 -20.68
N ILE A 201 -5.47 -7.41 -20.13
CA ILE A 201 -4.57 -7.71 -19.00
C ILE A 201 -5.19 -7.32 -17.67
N SER A 202 -6.42 -6.81 -17.68
CA SER A 202 -7.15 -6.45 -16.47
C SER A 202 -7.76 -7.69 -15.83
N ASP A 203 -7.65 -7.79 -14.52
CA ASP A 203 -8.33 -8.82 -13.76
C ASP A 203 -9.85 -8.60 -13.79
N TRP A 204 -10.62 -9.66 -13.62
CA TRP A 204 -12.09 -9.64 -13.68
C TRP A 204 -12.75 -8.64 -12.71
N TYR A 205 -12.09 -8.31 -11.60
CA TYR A 205 -12.56 -7.35 -10.59
C TYR A 205 -12.16 -5.90 -10.89
N THR A 206 -11.32 -5.68 -11.91
CA THR A 206 -10.82 -4.34 -12.24
C THR A 206 -11.96 -3.49 -12.82
N ASN A 207 -12.12 -2.29 -12.31
CA ASN A 207 -13.11 -1.32 -12.76
C ASN A 207 -12.52 0.09 -12.83
N ASN A 208 -13.32 1.07 -13.23
CA ASN A 208 -12.88 2.46 -13.37
C ASN A 208 -12.36 3.07 -12.05
N GLY A 209 -12.87 2.62 -10.91
CA GLY A 209 -12.40 3.04 -9.59
C GLY A 209 -11.00 2.51 -9.26
N SER A 210 -10.64 1.35 -9.81
CA SER A 210 -9.32 0.73 -9.57
C SER A 210 -8.16 1.59 -10.07
N LEU A 211 -8.39 2.44 -11.05
CA LEU A 211 -7.36 3.34 -11.63
C LEU A 211 -6.85 4.38 -10.62
N TYR A 212 -7.64 4.71 -9.60
CA TYR A 212 -7.20 5.59 -8.51
C TYR A 212 -6.03 5.01 -7.71
N MET A 213 -5.81 3.69 -7.75
CA MET A 213 -4.64 3.06 -7.11
C MET A 213 -3.31 3.60 -7.66
N ALA A 214 -3.29 4.09 -8.90
CA ALA A 214 -2.11 4.74 -9.47
C ALA A 214 -1.67 5.99 -8.67
N SER A 215 -2.58 6.66 -7.97
CA SER A 215 -2.28 7.83 -7.15
C SER A 215 -1.49 7.53 -5.88
N LEU A 216 -1.39 6.28 -5.46
CA LEU A 216 -0.66 5.85 -4.26
C LEU A 216 0.85 6.14 -4.33
N ALA A 217 1.40 6.35 -5.52
CA ALA A 217 2.78 6.80 -5.70
C ALA A 217 2.99 8.28 -5.33
N PHE A 218 1.93 9.08 -5.30
CA PHE A 218 1.99 10.53 -5.11
C PHE A 218 1.76 10.94 -3.65
N LEU A 219 2.39 10.25 -2.72
CA LEU A 219 2.43 10.69 -1.32
C LEU A 219 3.31 11.94 -1.24
N ARG A 220 2.69 13.06 -0.95
CA ARG A 220 3.25 14.38 -1.10
C ARG A 220 4.16 14.75 0.05
N SER A 221 5.38 15.17 -0.27
CA SER A 221 6.32 15.81 0.66
C SER A 221 6.28 17.34 0.51
N GLU A 222 5.09 17.96 0.46
CA GLU A 222 4.99 19.41 0.22
C GLU A 222 5.48 20.30 1.34
N GLU A 223 5.67 19.77 2.53
CA GLU A 223 5.96 20.58 3.72
C GLU A 223 7.42 20.69 4.09
N ARG A 224 8.32 20.23 3.26
CA ARG A 224 9.74 20.53 3.40
C ARG A 224 10.16 21.55 2.34
N ARG A 225 9.57 22.75 2.39
CA ARG A 225 10.28 23.93 1.92
C ARG A 225 11.36 24.24 2.96
N VAL A 226 12.59 23.97 2.60
CA VAL A 226 13.76 24.54 3.26
C VAL A 226 13.79 26.02 2.97
#